data_1abe957e30f01470713e2f54c447e275
#
_entry.id   1abe957e30f01470713e2f54c447e275
#
_cell.length_a   1.000
_cell.length_b   1.000
_cell.length_c   1.000
_cell.angle_alpha   90.00
_cell.angle_beta   90.00
_cell.angle_gamma   90.00
#
_symmetry.space_group_name_H-M   'P 1'
#
loop_
_entity.id
_entity.type
_entity.pdbx_description
1 polymer ?
#
loop_
_entity_poly.entity_id
_entity_poly.type
_entity_poly.pdbx_seq_one_letter_code
_entity_poly.pdbx_strand_id
1 'polypeptide(L)'
;MPPMLTDPGLLAVDNVQSLSPYVPGKPIEELQRELGLTDIIKLASNENPFGASPRALEAMRRAIGETWLYPDGSGHALKTRLATKLGVDVGQITLGNGSNDLLVLLAEAFLQPGLEAIYSQYAFAVYPIAVQATGATAVVTAANPPGSAMPLGHDLDAMARAITPRTRIVFIANPNNPTGTWVPAPALKAFVAAVPAHVLVALDEAYFEYTGGLGLQDGVAWLAEFPNLVVLRTFSKAYGLAGVRVGYAVSHASVADMLNRVRQPFNVSVVGLAGAAAALEDTDHVAAAVKVAVSERARVAAHLEKSGTSVLPSAGNFLMLHAGVNARARFDALLRSGIIVRPVANYGLPEHLRVTLGTPEQNDRFLQAWEP
;
A
#
# COMPACT_ATOMS: atom_id res chain seq x y z
N MET A 1 49.17 -1.11 -18.18
CA MET A 1 48.10 -0.16 -17.87
C MET A 1 47.14 -0.85 -16.93
N PRO A 2 46.75 -0.27 -15.79
CA PRO A 2 45.63 -0.82 -15.03
C PRO A 2 44.38 -0.78 -15.92
N PRO A 3 43.52 -1.80 -15.85
CA PRO A 3 42.27 -1.77 -16.61
C PRO A 3 41.51 -0.50 -16.25
N MET A 4 41.08 0.24 -17.27
CA MET A 4 40.16 1.37 -17.04
C MET A 4 38.98 0.82 -16.24
N LEU A 5 38.69 1.42 -15.09
CA LEU A 5 37.54 1.10 -14.29
C LEU A 5 36.31 1.25 -15.18
N THR A 6 35.73 0.13 -15.58
CA THR A 6 34.37 0.08 -16.12
C THR A 6 33.43 0.74 -15.10
N ASP A 7 32.40 1.39 -15.57
CA ASP A 7 31.37 1.97 -14.70
C ASP A 7 30.99 0.98 -13.58
N PRO A 8 31.20 1.32 -12.29
CA PRO A 8 30.89 0.42 -11.19
C PRO A 8 29.41 -0.03 -11.17
N GLY A 9 28.49 0.72 -11.76
CA GLY A 9 27.10 0.31 -11.94
C GLY A 9 26.93 -1.00 -12.71
N LEU A 10 27.87 -1.32 -13.59
CA LEU A 10 27.87 -2.58 -14.36
C LEU A 10 28.26 -3.81 -13.51
N LEU A 11 28.72 -3.62 -12.26
CA LEU A 11 28.98 -4.70 -11.31
C LEU A 11 27.72 -5.16 -10.58
N ALA A 12 26.61 -4.41 -10.65
CA ALA A 12 25.33 -4.85 -10.11
C ALA A 12 24.85 -6.09 -10.87
N VAL A 13 24.04 -6.93 -10.21
CA VAL A 13 23.41 -8.09 -10.86
C VAL A 13 22.40 -7.62 -11.94
N ASP A 14 22.25 -8.39 -13.02
CA ASP A 14 21.49 -8.00 -14.22
C ASP A 14 20.04 -7.60 -13.92
N ASN A 15 19.40 -8.32 -13.00
CA ASN A 15 18.04 -8.05 -12.56
C ASN A 15 17.87 -6.70 -11.84
N VAL A 16 18.94 -6.18 -11.23
CA VAL A 16 18.96 -4.86 -10.56
C VAL A 16 19.32 -3.75 -11.56
N GLN A 17 20.24 -4.00 -12.51
CA GLN A 17 20.62 -3.01 -13.53
C GLN A 17 19.41 -2.52 -14.35
N SER A 18 18.47 -3.42 -14.66
CA SER A 18 17.27 -3.11 -15.44
C SER A 18 16.09 -2.65 -14.59
N LEU A 19 16.22 -2.59 -13.25
CA LEU A 19 15.14 -2.25 -12.34
C LEU A 19 14.87 -0.76 -12.34
N SER A 20 13.61 -0.38 -12.59
CA SER A 20 13.17 1.02 -12.46
C SER A 20 12.85 1.35 -11.01
N PRO A 21 13.46 2.38 -10.41
CA PRO A 21 13.19 2.75 -9.03
C PRO A 21 11.75 3.25 -8.86
N TYR A 22 11.22 3.07 -7.64
CA TYR A 22 9.92 3.64 -7.29
C TYR A 22 9.97 5.17 -7.38
N VAL A 23 9.06 5.76 -8.16
CA VAL A 23 8.93 7.21 -8.27
C VAL A 23 7.87 7.68 -7.27
N PRO A 24 8.25 8.43 -6.21
CA PRO A 24 7.28 8.96 -5.25
C PRO A 24 6.39 10.05 -5.85
N GLY A 25 5.31 10.40 -5.16
CA GLY A 25 4.54 11.61 -5.47
C GLY A 25 5.37 12.88 -5.23
N LYS A 26 5.04 13.96 -5.96
CA LYS A 26 5.74 15.25 -5.84
C LYS A 26 5.67 15.77 -4.39
N PRO A 27 6.80 16.13 -3.76
CA PRO A 27 6.82 16.77 -2.44
C PRO A 27 6.25 18.19 -2.47
N ILE A 28 5.69 18.64 -1.35
CA ILE A 28 5.18 20.03 -1.20
C ILE A 28 6.31 21.04 -1.41
N GLU A 29 7.46 20.78 -0.79
CA GLU A 29 8.63 21.66 -0.82
C GLU A 29 9.21 21.82 -2.24
N GLU A 30 9.08 20.78 -3.07
CA GLU A 30 9.48 20.85 -4.47
C GLU A 30 8.57 21.80 -5.26
N LEU A 31 7.25 21.65 -5.10
CA LEU A 31 6.30 22.55 -5.77
C LEU A 31 6.44 24.01 -5.29
N GLN A 32 6.70 24.21 -4.00
CA GLN A 32 6.99 25.54 -3.45
C GLN A 32 8.20 26.18 -4.14
N ARG A 33 9.30 25.44 -4.29
CA ARG A 33 10.51 25.94 -4.97
C ARG A 33 10.30 26.24 -6.44
N GLU A 34 9.49 25.41 -7.13
CA GLU A 34 9.26 25.56 -8.58
C GLU A 34 8.33 26.71 -8.92
N LEU A 35 7.23 26.87 -8.17
CA LEU A 35 6.16 27.79 -8.52
C LEU A 35 6.00 28.97 -7.54
N GLY A 36 6.77 29.02 -6.45
CA GLY A 36 6.66 30.07 -5.43
C GLY A 36 5.35 30.08 -4.65
N LEU A 37 4.59 28.98 -4.68
CA LEU A 37 3.31 28.87 -3.98
C LEU A 37 3.53 28.58 -2.49
N THR A 38 2.70 29.16 -1.64
CA THR A 38 2.74 28.95 -0.17
C THR A 38 1.55 28.15 0.35
N ASP A 39 0.43 28.19 -0.35
CA ASP A 39 -0.79 27.45 -0.01
C ASP A 39 -0.95 26.22 -0.93
N ILE A 40 -0.39 25.10 -0.48
CA ILE A 40 -0.36 23.84 -1.23
C ILE A 40 -1.07 22.74 -0.45
N ILE A 41 -1.96 22.02 -1.13
CA ILE A 41 -2.56 20.78 -0.63
C ILE A 41 -2.00 19.58 -1.39
N LYS A 42 -1.67 18.51 -0.64
CA LYS A 42 -1.13 17.26 -1.21
C LYS A 42 -2.16 16.14 -1.11
N LEU A 43 -2.76 15.80 -2.24
CA LEU A 43 -3.73 14.73 -2.41
C LEU A 43 -3.16 13.58 -3.27
N ALA A 44 -1.91 13.18 -3.01
CA ALA A 44 -1.12 12.31 -3.90
C ALA A 44 -0.69 10.97 -3.32
N SER A 45 -0.57 10.83 -1.98
CA SER A 45 0.10 9.67 -1.37
C SER A 45 -0.80 8.86 -0.43
N ASN A 46 -2.11 9.10 -0.47
CA ASN A 46 -3.11 8.39 0.33
C ASN A 46 -2.83 8.50 1.84
N GLU A 47 -2.34 9.68 2.25
CA GLU A 47 -2.11 10.04 3.66
C GLU A 47 -3.44 10.33 4.35
N ASN A 48 -3.49 10.22 5.68
CA ASN A 48 -4.62 10.66 6.47
C ASN A 48 -4.54 12.17 6.69
N PRO A 49 -5.51 12.98 6.22
CA PRO A 49 -5.46 14.44 6.34
C PRO A 49 -5.58 14.95 7.78
N PHE A 50 -6.07 14.11 8.70
CA PHE A 50 -6.18 14.45 10.12
C PHE A 50 -4.90 14.13 10.91
N GLY A 51 -3.91 13.48 10.26
CA GLY A 51 -2.65 13.12 10.89
C GLY A 51 -2.76 12.01 11.94
N ALA A 52 -1.73 11.89 12.77
CA ALA A 52 -1.67 10.93 13.86
C ALA A 52 -2.55 11.36 15.04
N SER A 53 -3.05 10.38 15.80
CA SER A 53 -3.83 10.68 17.00
C SER A 53 -3.02 11.43 18.06
N PRO A 54 -3.67 12.27 18.92
CA PRO A 54 -2.99 12.96 20.01
C PRO A 54 -2.22 12.01 20.94
N ARG A 55 -2.76 10.82 21.22
CA ARG A 55 -2.09 9.78 22.03
C ARG A 55 -0.83 9.27 21.36
N ALA A 56 -0.87 9.03 20.06
CA ALA A 56 0.29 8.59 19.29
C ALA A 56 1.37 9.67 19.25
N LEU A 57 0.99 10.95 19.03
CA LEU A 57 1.91 12.09 19.03
C LEU A 57 2.62 12.22 20.37
N GLU A 58 1.90 12.10 21.48
CA GLU A 58 2.46 12.20 22.82
C GLU A 58 3.40 11.02 23.14
N ALA A 59 3.04 9.80 22.72
CA ALA A 59 3.91 8.64 22.89
C ALA A 59 5.21 8.79 22.08
N MET A 60 5.13 9.30 20.84
CA MET A 60 6.29 9.58 20.02
C MET A 60 7.19 10.66 20.61
N ARG A 61 6.62 11.76 21.13
CA ARG A 61 7.40 12.82 21.81
C ARG A 61 8.20 12.29 22.99
N ARG A 62 7.61 11.41 23.81
CA ARG A 62 8.33 10.74 24.91
C ARG A 62 9.46 9.86 24.40
N ALA A 63 9.19 9.07 23.36
CA ALA A 63 10.17 8.15 22.79
C ALA A 63 11.37 8.84 22.11
N ILE A 64 11.24 10.10 21.68
CA ILE A 64 12.36 10.89 21.11
C ILE A 64 13.55 10.98 22.09
N GLY A 65 13.29 11.08 23.38
CA GLY A 65 14.34 11.12 24.41
C GLY A 65 15.18 9.83 24.51
N GLU A 66 14.70 8.72 23.94
CA GLU A 66 15.35 7.39 23.98
C GLU A 66 16.05 7.03 22.67
N THR A 67 16.10 7.93 21.67
CA THR A 67 16.65 7.67 20.34
C THR A 67 18.15 7.35 20.30
N TRP A 68 18.87 7.54 21.40
CA TRP A 68 20.27 7.15 21.57
C TRP A 68 20.44 5.65 21.87
N LEU A 69 19.34 4.94 22.16
CA LEU A 69 19.30 3.48 22.33
C LEU A 69 18.70 2.79 21.12
N TYR A 70 19.15 1.57 20.84
CA TYR A 70 18.41 0.72 19.91
C TYR A 70 17.03 0.39 20.44
N PRO A 71 15.99 0.33 19.56
CA PRO A 71 14.66 -0.09 19.96
C PRO A 71 14.63 -1.56 20.41
N ASP A 72 13.52 -1.98 21.03
CA ASP A 72 13.25 -3.41 21.21
C ASP A 72 13.16 -4.11 19.85
N GLY A 73 14.17 -4.90 19.52
CA GLY A 73 14.24 -5.62 18.23
C GLY A 73 13.12 -6.64 18.02
N SER A 74 12.47 -7.10 19.10
CA SER A 74 11.30 -7.97 19.04
C SER A 74 10.01 -7.18 18.78
N GLY A 75 9.96 -5.89 19.18
CA GLY A 75 8.76 -5.07 19.18
C GLY A 75 7.66 -5.60 20.08
N HIS A 76 8.04 -6.23 21.22
CA HIS A 76 7.16 -6.99 22.12
C HIS A 76 5.89 -6.22 22.49
N ALA A 77 6.02 -4.96 22.91
CA ALA A 77 4.89 -4.16 23.35
C ALA A 77 3.85 -3.95 22.24
N LEU A 78 4.28 -3.64 21.02
CA LEU A 78 3.39 -3.49 19.86
C LEU A 78 2.79 -4.83 19.44
N LYS A 79 3.59 -5.88 19.34
CA LYS A 79 3.11 -7.23 18.98
C LYS A 79 2.08 -7.76 19.95
N THR A 80 2.26 -7.57 21.26
CA THR A 80 1.29 -8.00 22.27
C THR A 80 -0.06 -7.30 22.10
N ARG A 81 -0.06 -5.97 21.83
CA ARG A 81 -1.30 -5.24 21.57
C ARG A 81 -1.98 -5.69 20.26
N LEU A 82 -1.20 -5.93 19.21
CA LEU A 82 -1.70 -6.47 17.95
C LEU A 82 -2.29 -7.87 18.14
N ALA A 83 -1.60 -8.75 18.84
CA ALA A 83 -2.05 -10.12 19.12
C ALA A 83 -3.39 -10.12 19.86
N THR A 84 -3.52 -9.29 20.91
CA THR A 84 -4.78 -9.12 21.65
C THR A 84 -5.90 -8.58 20.75
N LYS A 85 -5.62 -7.56 19.93
CA LYS A 85 -6.63 -6.93 19.05
C LYS A 85 -7.10 -7.87 17.95
N LEU A 86 -6.20 -8.69 17.41
CA LEU A 86 -6.47 -9.56 16.24
C LEU A 86 -6.85 -10.99 16.62
N GLY A 87 -6.70 -11.37 17.90
CA GLY A 87 -7.00 -12.72 18.37
C GLY A 87 -6.00 -13.78 17.85
N VAL A 88 -4.71 -13.42 17.72
CA VAL A 88 -3.64 -14.27 17.20
C VAL A 88 -2.48 -14.36 18.18
N ASP A 89 -1.56 -15.31 17.98
CA ASP A 89 -0.36 -15.42 18.79
C ASP A 89 0.70 -14.38 18.38
N VAL A 90 1.49 -13.90 19.34
CA VAL A 90 2.61 -12.96 19.09
C VAL A 90 3.61 -13.52 18.06
N GLY A 91 3.80 -14.86 18.06
CA GLY A 91 4.66 -15.56 17.10
C GLY A 91 4.16 -15.55 15.65
N GLN A 92 2.90 -15.18 15.41
CA GLN A 92 2.32 -15.04 14.09
C GLN A 92 2.53 -13.64 13.47
N ILE A 93 3.11 -12.69 14.24
CA ILE A 93 3.24 -11.29 13.82
C ILE A 93 4.69 -10.97 13.47
N THR A 94 4.89 -10.40 12.29
CA THR A 94 6.16 -9.81 11.86
C THR A 94 6.00 -8.31 11.69
N LEU A 95 6.88 -7.50 12.30
CA LEU A 95 6.90 -6.05 12.15
C LEU A 95 7.82 -5.64 11.01
N GLY A 96 7.40 -4.62 10.25
CA GLY A 96 8.16 -4.06 9.14
C GLY A 96 8.28 -2.53 9.23
N ASN A 97 9.28 -1.98 8.55
CA ASN A 97 9.45 -0.56 8.32
C ASN A 97 8.42 -0.03 7.28
N GLY A 98 7.14 -0.11 7.66
CA GLY A 98 5.97 -0.03 6.79
C GLY A 98 5.63 -1.40 6.17
N SER A 99 4.42 -1.55 5.61
CA SER A 99 4.04 -2.79 4.90
C SER A 99 4.90 -3.05 3.66
N ASN A 100 5.52 -2.03 3.10
CA ASN A 100 6.46 -2.12 1.99
C ASN A 100 7.67 -3.01 2.30
N ASP A 101 8.25 -2.86 3.49
CA ASP A 101 9.34 -3.70 4.00
C ASP A 101 8.94 -5.18 4.01
N LEU A 102 7.72 -5.47 4.46
CA LEU A 102 7.19 -6.84 4.51
C LEU A 102 7.01 -7.48 3.12
N LEU A 103 6.67 -6.70 2.11
CA LEU A 103 6.62 -7.17 0.72
C LEU A 103 8.00 -7.57 0.21
N VAL A 104 9.02 -6.77 0.54
CA VAL A 104 10.43 -7.07 0.22
C VAL A 104 10.88 -8.32 0.98
N LEU A 105 10.62 -8.41 2.29
CA LEU A 105 10.96 -9.58 3.10
C LEU A 105 10.29 -10.87 2.59
N LEU A 106 9.04 -10.80 2.13
CA LEU A 106 8.37 -11.95 1.50
C LEU A 106 9.09 -12.37 0.21
N ALA A 107 9.48 -11.42 -0.63
CA ALA A 107 10.23 -11.72 -1.84
C ALA A 107 11.60 -12.33 -1.50
N GLU A 108 12.36 -11.74 -0.58
CA GLU A 108 13.69 -12.22 -0.17
C GLU A 108 13.65 -13.62 0.47
N ALA A 109 12.60 -13.91 1.26
CA ALA A 109 12.48 -15.19 1.94
C ALA A 109 12.00 -16.34 1.04
N PHE A 110 11.20 -16.06 0.01
CA PHE A 110 10.49 -17.09 -0.75
C PHE A 110 10.73 -17.09 -2.26
N LEU A 111 11.46 -16.10 -2.80
CA LEU A 111 11.74 -15.99 -4.22
C LEU A 111 13.24 -16.06 -4.51
N GLN A 112 13.59 -16.63 -5.66
CA GLN A 112 14.93 -16.69 -6.23
C GLN A 112 14.83 -16.92 -7.73
N PRO A 113 15.90 -16.84 -8.51
CA PRO A 113 15.91 -17.20 -9.93
C PRO A 113 15.31 -18.59 -10.17
N GLY A 114 14.42 -18.71 -11.17
CA GLY A 114 13.69 -19.93 -11.49
C GLY A 114 12.35 -20.10 -10.78
N LEU A 115 12.04 -19.31 -9.77
CA LEU A 115 10.73 -19.23 -9.13
C LEU A 115 9.87 -18.10 -9.72
N GLU A 116 8.56 -18.13 -9.46
CA GLU A 116 7.59 -17.20 -10.01
C GLU A 116 6.77 -16.54 -8.91
N ALA A 117 6.43 -15.25 -9.13
CA ALA A 117 5.42 -14.55 -8.36
C ALA A 117 4.35 -13.96 -9.28
N ILE A 118 3.08 -14.09 -8.88
CA ILE A 118 1.92 -13.62 -9.64
C ILE A 118 1.37 -12.34 -9.02
N TYR A 119 1.01 -11.37 -9.85
CA TYR A 119 0.22 -10.20 -9.49
C TYR A 119 -0.53 -9.66 -10.71
N SER A 120 -1.58 -8.86 -10.46
CA SER A 120 -2.39 -8.27 -11.53
C SER A 120 -1.68 -7.09 -12.21
N GLN A 121 -2.04 -6.80 -13.45
CA GLN A 121 -1.49 -5.75 -14.32
C GLN A 121 -1.40 -4.38 -13.65
N TYR A 122 -2.42 -3.99 -12.90
CA TYR A 122 -2.46 -2.69 -12.22
C TYR A 122 -2.28 -2.87 -10.70
N ALA A 123 -1.35 -3.73 -10.31
CA ALA A 123 -1.03 -3.95 -8.91
C ALA A 123 -0.07 -2.88 -8.36
N PHE A 124 0.09 -2.85 -7.03
CA PHE A 124 0.96 -1.89 -6.36
C PHE A 124 2.42 -1.99 -6.86
N ALA A 125 3.02 -0.84 -7.20
CA ALA A 125 4.32 -0.74 -7.87
C ALA A 125 5.50 -1.42 -7.15
N VAL A 126 5.36 -1.73 -5.87
CA VAL A 126 6.42 -2.43 -5.12
C VAL A 126 6.48 -3.93 -5.46
N TYR A 127 5.37 -4.55 -5.87
CA TYR A 127 5.40 -5.98 -6.21
C TYR A 127 6.39 -6.29 -7.35
N PRO A 128 6.31 -5.63 -8.53
CA PRO A 128 7.32 -5.85 -9.57
C PRO A 128 8.75 -5.57 -9.11
N ILE A 129 8.96 -4.50 -8.32
CA ILE A 129 10.27 -4.12 -7.82
C ILE A 129 10.84 -5.23 -6.91
N ALA A 130 10.06 -5.68 -5.91
CA ALA A 130 10.49 -6.72 -4.98
C ALA A 130 10.76 -8.06 -5.68
N VAL A 131 9.90 -8.47 -6.63
CA VAL A 131 10.06 -9.71 -7.39
C VAL A 131 11.31 -9.64 -8.27
N GLN A 132 11.46 -8.56 -9.06
CA GLN A 132 12.61 -8.39 -9.94
C GLN A 132 13.93 -8.35 -9.19
N ALA A 133 13.97 -7.70 -8.01
CA ALA A 133 15.19 -7.60 -7.18
C ALA A 133 15.73 -8.98 -6.77
N THR A 134 14.90 -10.00 -6.63
CA THR A 134 15.32 -11.38 -6.31
C THR A 134 15.76 -12.20 -7.54
N GLY A 135 15.59 -11.68 -8.74
CA GLY A 135 15.80 -12.43 -9.99
C GLY A 135 14.72 -13.47 -10.31
N ALA A 136 13.63 -13.50 -9.52
CA ALA A 136 12.47 -14.35 -9.81
C ALA A 136 11.65 -13.80 -10.99
N THR A 137 10.85 -14.67 -11.60
CA THR A 137 10.00 -14.31 -12.73
C THR A 137 8.69 -13.69 -12.25
N ALA A 138 8.40 -12.49 -12.72
CA ALA A 138 7.09 -11.87 -12.55
C ALA A 138 6.08 -12.41 -13.58
N VAL A 139 4.98 -12.98 -13.10
CA VAL A 139 3.85 -13.42 -13.93
C VAL A 139 2.72 -12.41 -13.75
N VAL A 140 2.61 -11.51 -14.70
CA VAL A 140 1.61 -10.43 -14.67
C VAL A 140 0.35 -10.90 -15.37
N THR A 141 -0.78 -10.96 -14.64
CA THR A 141 -2.07 -11.34 -15.20
C THR A 141 -2.86 -10.12 -15.65
N ALA A 142 -3.68 -10.28 -16.69
CA ALA A 142 -4.59 -9.25 -17.12
C ALA A 142 -5.54 -8.85 -15.97
N ALA A 143 -5.85 -7.57 -15.91
CA ALA A 143 -6.87 -7.05 -15.01
C ALA A 143 -8.27 -7.22 -15.61
N ASN A 144 -9.31 -7.04 -14.79
CA ASN A 144 -10.69 -7.02 -15.27
C ASN A 144 -10.89 -6.00 -16.39
N PRO A 145 -11.67 -6.34 -17.43
CA PRO A 145 -11.92 -5.41 -18.54
C PRO A 145 -12.71 -4.18 -18.10
N PRO A 146 -12.66 -3.06 -18.86
CA PRO A 146 -13.32 -1.81 -18.51
C PRO A 146 -14.83 -1.90 -18.28
N GLY A 147 -15.52 -2.87 -18.93
CA GLY A 147 -16.97 -3.06 -18.79
C GLY A 147 -17.40 -3.94 -17.61
N SER A 148 -16.48 -4.41 -16.78
CA SER A 148 -16.79 -5.25 -15.62
C SER A 148 -17.33 -4.41 -14.43
N ALA A 149 -17.89 -5.08 -13.42
CA ALA A 149 -18.33 -4.44 -12.18
C ALA A 149 -17.17 -3.79 -11.39
N MET A 150 -15.95 -4.32 -11.54
CA MET A 150 -14.71 -3.80 -10.93
C MET A 150 -13.67 -3.59 -12.04
N PRO A 151 -13.81 -2.53 -12.87
CA PRO A 151 -12.90 -2.27 -13.98
C PRO A 151 -11.47 -2.09 -13.50
N LEU A 152 -10.50 -2.65 -14.22
CA LEU A 152 -9.08 -2.58 -13.88
C LEU A 152 -8.71 -3.25 -12.54
N GLY A 153 -9.66 -3.96 -11.92
CA GLY A 153 -9.45 -4.73 -10.70
C GLY A 153 -8.80 -6.09 -10.97
N HIS A 154 -8.60 -6.87 -9.93
CA HIS A 154 -8.02 -8.20 -10.03
C HIS A 154 -8.97 -9.18 -10.72
N ASP A 155 -8.49 -9.85 -11.79
CA ASP A 155 -9.13 -11.05 -12.37
C ASP A 155 -8.56 -12.29 -11.64
N LEU A 156 -9.30 -12.76 -10.63
CA LEU A 156 -8.88 -13.92 -9.83
C LEU A 156 -8.81 -15.21 -10.66
N ASP A 157 -9.65 -15.36 -11.67
CA ASP A 157 -9.62 -16.54 -12.55
C ASP A 157 -8.35 -16.54 -13.42
N ALA A 158 -7.95 -15.37 -13.94
CA ALA A 158 -6.69 -15.22 -14.66
C ALA A 158 -5.49 -15.50 -13.74
N MET A 159 -5.53 -15.01 -12.50
CA MET A 159 -4.49 -15.29 -11.50
C MET A 159 -4.41 -16.79 -11.15
N ALA A 160 -5.55 -17.45 -10.96
CA ALA A 160 -5.58 -18.88 -10.66
C ALA A 160 -5.01 -19.73 -11.82
N ARG A 161 -5.39 -19.41 -13.06
CA ARG A 161 -4.87 -20.10 -14.27
C ARG A 161 -3.36 -19.90 -14.48
N ALA A 162 -2.80 -18.85 -13.95
CA ALA A 162 -1.37 -18.54 -14.07
C ALA A 162 -0.48 -19.31 -13.08
N ILE A 163 -1.05 -19.98 -12.08
CA ILE A 163 -0.30 -20.75 -11.08
C ILE A 163 0.38 -21.96 -11.73
N THR A 164 1.68 -22.09 -11.50
CA THR A 164 2.53 -23.20 -11.98
C THR A 164 3.24 -23.88 -10.79
N PRO A 165 3.92 -25.01 -10.99
CA PRO A 165 4.77 -25.62 -9.95
C PRO A 165 5.93 -24.71 -9.47
N ARG A 166 6.32 -23.68 -10.26
CA ARG A 166 7.35 -22.71 -9.90
C ARG A 166 6.80 -21.52 -9.12
N THR A 167 5.49 -21.29 -9.12
CA THR A 167 4.86 -20.21 -8.37
C THR A 167 5.09 -20.40 -6.88
N ARG A 168 5.48 -19.30 -6.18
CA ARG A 168 5.69 -19.29 -4.74
C ARG A 168 4.85 -18.24 -4.02
N ILE A 169 4.56 -17.11 -4.69
CA ILE A 169 3.76 -16.04 -4.11
C ILE A 169 2.72 -15.55 -5.12
N VAL A 170 1.51 -15.31 -4.63
CA VAL A 170 0.48 -14.51 -5.31
C VAL A 170 0.25 -13.27 -4.47
N PHE A 171 0.51 -12.09 -5.02
CA PHE A 171 0.24 -10.81 -4.36
C PHE A 171 -1.14 -10.29 -4.74
N ILE A 172 -1.98 -9.99 -3.75
CA ILE A 172 -3.31 -9.42 -3.93
C ILE A 172 -3.47 -8.23 -3.00
N ALA A 173 -3.61 -7.01 -3.54
CA ALA A 173 -4.00 -5.85 -2.76
C ALA A 173 -5.54 -5.74 -2.72
N ASN A 174 -6.12 -5.74 -1.52
CA ASN A 174 -7.57 -5.66 -1.38
C ASN A 174 -7.98 -4.77 -0.20
N PRO A 175 -8.35 -3.50 -0.46
CA PRO A 175 -8.51 -2.80 -1.77
C PRO A 175 -7.21 -2.58 -2.54
N ASN A 176 -7.31 -2.57 -3.88
CA ASN A 176 -6.16 -2.38 -4.75
C ASN A 176 -5.72 -0.91 -4.83
N ASN A 177 -4.43 -0.69 -4.92
CA ASN A 177 -3.81 0.58 -5.27
C ASN A 177 -3.00 0.37 -6.57
N PRO A 178 -3.23 1.15 -7.67
CA PRO A 178 -3.84 2.48 -7.67
C PRO A 178 -5.35 2.55 -7.99
N THR A 179 -6.02 1.47 -8.35
CA THR A 179 -7.38 1.50 -8.91
C THR A 179 -8.47 1.81 -7.89
N GLY A 180 -8.27 1.45 -6.60
CA GLY A 180 -9.31 1.52 -5.57
C GLY A 180 -10.27 0.33 -5.56
N THR A 181 -10.31 -0.45 -6.62
CA THR A 181 -11.19 -1.61 -6.78
C THR A 181 -10.92 -2.68 -5.74
N TRP A 182 -11.90 -3.55 -5.50
CA TRP A 182 -11.79 -4.61 -4.51
C TRP A 182 -12.43 -5.91 -4.99
N VAL A 183 -12.07 -6.99 -4.33
CA VAL A 183 -12.66 -8.31 -4.49
C VAL A 183 -13.58 -8.57 -3.29
N PRO A 184 -14.85 -8.93 -3.49
CA PRO A 184 -15.75 -9.33 -2.40
C PRO A 184 -15.21 -10.55 -1.63
N ALA A 185 -15.46 -10.59 -0.31
CA ALA A 185 -14.94 -11.62 0.58
C ALA A 185 -15.25 -13.07 0.13
N PRO A 186 -16.45 -13.43 -0.35
CA PRO A 186 -16.72 -14.81 -0.79
C PRO A 186 -15.83 -15.24 -1.97
N ALA A 187 -15.64 -14.35 -2.96
CA ALA A 187 -14.80 -14.63 -4.12
C ALA A 187 -13.31 -14.73 -3.74
N LEU A 188 -12.83 -13.81 -2.88
CA LEU A 188 -11.45 -13.84 -2.40
C LEU A 188 -11.17 -15.08 -1.57
N LYS A 189 -12.07 -15.45 -0.65
CA LYS A 189 -11.93 -16.66 0.17
C LYS A 189 -11.92 -17.93 -0.67
N ALA A 190 -12.80 -18.02 -1.67
CA ALA A 190 -12.82 -19.14 -2.60
C ALA A 190 -11.50 -19.25 -3.41
N PHE A 191 -10.95 -18.11 -3.83
CA PHE A 191 -9.64 -18.09 -4.49
C PHE A 191 -8.54 -18.59 -3.56
N VAL A 192 -8.44 -18.08 -2.33
CA VAL A 192 -7.43 -18.51 -1.35
C VAL A 192 -7.52 -20.00 -1.09
N ALA A 193 -8.73 -20.54 -0.97
CA ALA A 193 -8.97 -21.98 -0.76
C ALA A 193 -8.52 -22.84 -1.96
N ALA A 194 -8.55 -22.30 -3.18
CA ALA A 194 -8.15 -23.01 -4.40
C ALA A 194 -6.64 -22.91 -4.67
N VAL A 195 -5.91 -22.00 -4.03
CA VAL A 195 -4.46 -21.84 -4.21
C VAL A 195 -3.72 -23.03 -3.61
N PRO A 196 -2.82 -23.73 -4.36
CA PRO A 196 -2.06 -24.86 -3.85
C PRO A 196 -1.22 -24.51 -2.63
N ALA A 197 -1.06 -25.46 -1.70
CA ALA A 197 -0.34 -25.26 -0.44
C ALA A 197 1.15 -24.86 -0.58
N HIS A 198 1.76 -25.05 -1.76
CA HIS A 198 3.13 -24.61 -2.04
C HIS A 198 3.25 -23.15 -2.47
N VAL A 199 2.13 -22.42 -2.54
CA VAL A 199 2.05 -21.01 -2.94
C VAL A 199 1.52 -20.19 -1.80
N LEU A 200 2.26 -19.14 -1.38
CA LEU A 200 1.78 -18.16 -0.42
C LEU A 200 0.84 -17.16 -1.11
N VAL A 201 -0.25 -16.81 -0.43
CA VAL A 201 -1.11 -15.68 -0.81
C VAL A 201 -0.77 -14.50 0.09
N ALA A 202 -0.12 -13.49 -0.46
CA ALA A 202 0.18 -12.23 0.22
C ALA A 202 -1.00 -11.26 0.01
N LEU A 203 -1.89 -11.20 0.99
CA LEU A 203 -3.06 -10.33 0.98
C LEU A 203 -2.68 -8.97 1.61
N ASP A 204 -2.53 -7.96 0.76
CA ASP A 204 -2.17 -6.60 1.17
C ASP A 204 -3.45 -5.81 1.49
N GLU A 205 -3.74 -5.66 2.76
CA GLU A 205 -4.88 -4.96 3.33
C GLU A 205 -4.52 -3.55 3.83
N ALA A 206 -3.63 -2.84 3.13
CA ALA A 206 -3.20 -1.50 3.54
C ALA A 206 -4.33 -0.47 3.66
N TYR A 207 -5.49 -0.74 3.09
CA TYR A 207 -6.68 0.15 3.12
C TYR A 207 -7.88 -0.49 3.81
N PHE A 208 -7.69 -1.57 4.56
CA PHE A 208 -8.77 -2.35 5.16
C PHE A 208 -9.70 -1.52 6.04
N GLU A 209 -9.19 -0.56 6.80
CA GLU A 209 -9.97 0.27 7.70
C GLU A 209 -11.05 1.11 6.98
N TYR A 210 -10.89 1.37 5.67
CA TYR A 210 -11.84 2.17 4.87
C TYR A 210 -12.94 1.35 4.20
N THR A 211 -13.00 0.04 4.44
CA THR A 211 -13.85 -0.90 3.68
C THR A 211 -15.22 -1.16 4.29
N GLY A 212 -15.55 -0.52 5.41
CA GLY A 212 -16.81 -0.75 6.12
C GLY A 212 -18.04 -0.71 5.21
N GLY A 213 -18.89 -1.74 5.29
CA GLY A 213 -20.13 -1.85 4.51
C GLY A 213 -19.99 -2.33 3.06
N LEU A 214 -18.76 -2.61 2.57
CA LEU A 214 -18.52 -3.02 1.19
C LEU A 214 -18.39 -4.55 0.98
N GLY A 215 -18.71 -5.36 2.00
CA GLY A 215 -18.67 -6.82 1.87
C GLY A 215 -17.25 -7.43 1.88
N LEU A 216 -16.24 -6.67 2.34
CA LEU A 216 -14.91 -7.20 2.61
C LEU A 216 -14.87 -7.78 4.03
N GLN A 217 -14.03 -8.80 4.21
CA GLN A 217 -13.76 -9.42 5.50
C GLN A 217 -12.29 -9.28 5.87
N ASP A 218 -12.02 -9.32 7.16
CA ASP A 218 -10.67 -9.37 7.71
C ASP A 218 -9.99 -10.69 7.32
N GLY A 219 -8.92 -10.62 6.52
CA GLY A 219 -8.16 -11.79 6.12
C GLY A 219 -7.50 -12.53 7.29
N VAL A 220 -7.26 -11.84 8.41
CA VAL A 220 -6.71 -12.45 9.64
C VAL A 220 -7.64 -13.56 10.17
N ALA A 221 -8.95 -13.39 10.04
CA ALA A 221 -9.92 -14.40 10.46
C ALA A 221 -9.82 -15.73 9.68
N TRP A 222 -9.11 -15.75 8.55
CA TRP A 222 -8.96 -16.94 7.71
C TRP A 222 -7.63 -17.69 7.94
N LEU A 223 -6.70 -17.14 8.73
CA LEU A 223 -5.36 -17.72 8.92
C LEU A 223 -5.38 -19.13 9.54
N ALA A 224 -6.36 -19.42 10.39
CA ALA A 224 -6.51 -20.77 10.96
C ALA A 224 -6.93 -21.82 9.91
N GLU A 225 -7.62 -21.39 8.84
CA GLU A 225 -8.09 -22.25 7.75
C GLU A 225 -7.04 -22.36 6.63
N PHE A 226 -6.28 -21.29 6.38
CA PHE A 226 -5.32 -21.19 5.27
C PHE A 226 -3.92 -20.87 5.77
N PRO A 227 -3.08 -21.88 6.11
CA PRO A 227 -1.73 -21.64 6.64
C PRO A 227 -0.76 -21.01 5.62
N ASN A 228 -1.10 -20.98 4.34
CA ASN A 228 -0.36 -20.31 3.27
C ASN A 228 -0.83 -18.85 3.02
N LEU A 229 -1.73 -18.31 3.83
CA LEU A 229 -2.15 -16.92 3.78
C LEU A 229 -1.22 -16.04 4.63
N VAL A 230 -0.84 -14.87 4.11
CA VAL A 230 -0.12 -13.81 4.81
C VAL A 230 -0.91 -12.52 4.64
N VAL A 231 -1.35 -11.91 5.73
CA VAL A 231 -2.10 -10.66 5.71
C VAL A 231 -1.16 -9.52 6.09
N LEU A 232 -1.06 -8.49 5.24
CA LEU A 232 -0.21 -7.33 5.46
C LEU A 232 -1.06 -6.10 5.78
N ARG A 233 -0.64 -5.33 6.78
CA ARG A 233 -1.29 -4.08 7.22
C ARG A 233 -0.30 -2.99 7.53
N THR A 234 -0.76 -1.75 7.58
CA THR A 234 0.10 -0.59 7.77
C THR A 234 -0.51 0.44 8.72
N PHE A 235 0.33 1.13 9.47
CA PHE A 235 -0.04 2.32 10.23
C PHE A 235 0.04 3.62 9.39
N SER A 236 0.47 3.52 8.13
CA SER A 236 0.68 4.69 7.26
C SER A 236 -0.60 5.36 6.79
N LYS A 237 -1.75 4.65 6.78
CA LYS A 237 -3.01 5.11 6.18
C LYS A 237 -3.99 5.58 7.25
N ALA A 238 -4.94 4.78 7.67
CA ALA A 238 -5.98 5.16 8.63
C ALA A 238 -5.43 5.71 9.95
N TYR A 239 -4.30 5.18 10.41
CA TYR A 239 -3.66 5.62 11.66
C TYR A 239 -2.85 6.93 11.56
N GLY A 240 -2.66 7.49 10.36
CA GLY A 240 -1.96 8.77 10.15
C GLY A 240 -0.46 8.75 10.46
N LEU A 241 0.19 7.58 10.45
CA LEU A 241 1.59 7.39 10.84
C LEU A 241 2.51 7.13 9.63
N ALA A 242 2.22 7.73 8.47
CA ALA A 242 2.98 7.48 7.24
C ALA A 242 4.48 7.77 7.38
N GLY A 243 4.85 8.84 8.09
CA GLY A 243 6.23 9.30 8.24
C GLY A 243 7.10 8.46 9.17
N VAL A 244 6.51 7.70 10.11
CA VAL A 244 7.27 6.89 11.08
C VAL A 244 7.52 5.45 10.65
N ARG A 245 6.95 5.05 9.51
CA ARG A 245 7.26 3.78 8.84
C ARG A 245 7.00 2.55 9.70
N VAL A 246 5.76 2.22 10.00
CA VAL A 246 5.37 1.01 10.72
C VAL A 246 4.31 0.23 9.95
N GLY A 247 4.52 -1.06 9.80
CA GLY A 247 3.57 -2.02 9.28
C GLY A 247 3.74 -3.37 9.94
N TYR A 248 2.83 -4.29 9.66
CA TYR A 248 2.92 -5.65 10.18
C TYR A 248 2.32 -6.65 9.22
N ALA A 249 2.83 -7.89 9.29
CA ALA A 249 2.24 -9.06 8.68
C ALA A 249 1.71 -9.98 9.77
N VAL A 250 0.61 -10.67 9.47
CA VAL A 250 0.08 -11.77 10.28
C VAL A 250 0.03 -13.01 9.41
N SER A 251 0.62 -14.11 9.88
CA SER A 251 0.76 -15.33 9.10
C SER A 251 0.84 -16.56 10.00
N HIS A 252 0.94 -17.74 9.41
CA HIS A 252 1.36 -18.93 10.17
C HIS A 252 2.73 -18.68 10.82
N ALA A 253 2.95 -19.18 12.03
CA ALA A 253 4.17 -18.94 12.80
C ALA A 253 5.46 -19.34 12.07
N SER A 254 5.44 -20.41 11.26
CA SER A 254 6.59 -20.81 10.44
C SER A 254 6.93 -19.80 9.33
N VAL A 255 5.93 -19.11 8.75
CA VAL A 255 6.17 -18.04 7.78
C VAL A 255 6.76 -16.82 8.49
N ALA A 256 6.19 -16.43 9.64
CA ALA A 256 6.72 -15.35 10.46
C ALA A 256 8.18 -15.60 10.90
N ASP A 257 8.55 -16.84 11.23
CA ASP A 257 9.93 -17.21 11.55
C ASP A 257 10.86 -16.96 10.34
N MET A 258 10.46 -17.37 9.13
CA MET A 258 11.26 -17.12 7.92
C MET A 258 11.44 -15.63 7.64
N LEU A 259 10.38 -14.83 7.77
CA LEU A 259 10.47 -13.37 7.61
C LEU A 259 11.41 -12.74 8.65
N ASN A 260 11.36 -13.22 9.90
CA ASN A 260 12.25 -12.71 10.95
C ASN A 260 13.74 -13.07 10.74
N ARG A 261 14.07 -14.10 9.93
CA ARG A 261 15.45 -14.46 9.59
C ARG A 261 16.10 -13.49 8.58
N VAL A 262 15.31 -12.92 7.67
CA VAL A 262 15.80 -11.98 6.65
C VAL A 262 15.56 -10.51 7.06
N ARG A 263 14.71 -10.27 8.05
CA ARG A 263 14.41 -8.93 8.55
C ARG A 263 15.65 -8.25 9.12
N GLN A 264 15.88 -7.00 8.74
CA GLN A 264 16.96 -6.19 9.30
C GLN A 264 16.80 -6.06 10.82
N PRO A 265 17.88 -6.23 11.61
CA PRO A 265 17.82 -5.97 13.04
C PRO A 265 17.33 -4.56 13.33
N PHE A 266 16.40 -4.41 14.29
CA PHE A 266 15.87 -3.11 14.72
C PHE A 266 15.22 -2.28 13.59
N ASN A 267 14.59 -2.95 12.61
CA ASN A 267 14.02 -2.31 11.42
C ASN A 267 12.89 -1.30 11.71
N VAL A 268 12.27 -1.33 12.87
CA VAL A 268 11.26 -0.35 13.31
C VAL A 268 11.84 0.52 14.41
N SER A 269 11.80 1.84 14.23
CA SER A 269 12.36 2.80 15.18
C SER A 269 11.61 2.82 16.52
N VAL A 270 12.28 3.26 17.60
CA VAL A 270 11.67 3.43 18.92
C VAL A 270 10.46 4.36 18.86
N VAL A 271 10.54 5.45 18.10
CA VAL A 271 9.45 6.41 17.89
C VAL A 271 8.28 5.76 17.15
N GLY A 272 8.57 4.94 16.12
CA GLY A 272 7.57 4.19 15.37
C GLY A 272 6.83 3.17 16.23
N LEU A 273 7.56 2.37 17.03
CA LEU A 273 6.98 1.39 17.94
C LEU A 273 6.04 2.05 18.97
N ALA A 274 6.49 3.15 19.60
CA ALA A 274 5.70 3.88 20.58
C ALA A 274 4.44 4.51 19.97
N GLY A 275 4.58 5.16 18.81
CA GLY A 275 3.46 5.78 18.10
C GLY A 275 2.42 4.78 17.63
N ALA A 276 2.85 3.66 17.04
CA ALA A 276 1.96 2.60 16.57
C ALA A 276 1.21 1.91 17.71
N ALA A 277 1.91 1.62 18.83
CA ALA A 277 1.29 1.02 20.01
C ALA A 277 0.21 1.92 20.64
N ALA A 278 0.45 3.24 20.71
CA ALA A 278 -0.52 4.20 21.21
C ALA A 278 -1.70 4.43 20.24
N ALA A 279 -1.43 4.45 18.91
CA ALA A 279 -2.46 4.62 17.89
C ALA A 279 -3.47 3.46 17.87
N LEU A 280 -3.03 2.23 18.19
CA LEU A 280 -3.93 1.06 18.29
C LEU A 280 -5.00 1.20 19.38
N GLU A 281 -4.71 1.96 20.43
CA GLU A 281 -5.61 2.20 21.55
C GLU A 281 -6.53 3.40 21.33
N ASP A 282 -6.22 4.28 20.37
CA ASP A 282 -7.02 5.47 20.05
C ASP A 282 -7.98 5.19 18.89
N THR A 283 -8.89 4.26 19.14
CA THR A 283 -9.85 3.77 18.15
C THR A 283 -10.80 4.85 17.65
N ASP A 284 -11.16 5.81 18.52
CA ASP A 284 -12.10 6.88 18.19
C ASP A 284 -11.52 7.85 17.15
N HIS A 285 -10.23 8.20 17.27
CA HIS A 285 -9.55 9.04 16.29
C HIS A 285 -9.52 8.37 14.92
N VAL A 286 -9.16 7.09 14.87
CA VAL A 286 -9.12 6.31 13.62
C VAL A 286 -10.52 6.19 13.02
N ALA A 287 -11.53 5.86 13.83
CA ALA A 287 -12.91 5.74 13.38
C ALA A 287 -13.46 7.06 12.82
N ALA A 288 -13.17 8.19 13.47
CA ALA A 288 -13.57 9.52 13.00
C ALA A 288 -12.93 9.86 11.65
N ALA A 289 -11.62 9.64 11.50
CA ALA A 289 -10.90 9.88 10.25
C ALA A 289 -11.42 8.99 9.10
N VAL A 290 -11.64 7.71 9.38
CA VAL A 290 -12.21 6.75 8.41
C VAL A 290 -13.61 7.16 7.99
N LYS A 291 -14.48 7.57 8.94
CA LYS A 291 -15.85 8.02 8.65
C LYS A 291 -15.84 9.19 7.68
N VAL A 292 -14.98 10.19 7.91
CA VAL A 292 -14.86 11.35 6.99
C VAL A 292 -14.36 10.89 5.62
N ALA A 293 -13.30 10.09 5.55
CA ALA A 293 -12.77 9.61 4.29
C ALA A 293 -13.82 8.81 3.47
N VAL A 294 -14.63 7.96 4.12
CA VAL A 294 -15.70 7.19 3.46
C VAL A 294 -16.83 8.10 2.97
N SER A 295 -17.26 9.08 3.77
CA SER A 295 -18.29 10.04 3.34
C SER A 295 -17.82 10.93 2.20
N GLU A 296 -16.58 11.43 2.27
CA GLU A 296 -15.98 12.25 1.24
C GLU A 296 -15.72 11.46 -0.05
N ARG A 297 -15.37 10.19 0.05
CA ARG A 297 -15.26 9.30 -1.12
C ARG A 297 -16.55 9.27 -1.93
N ALA A 298 -17.67 9.07 -1.26
CA ALA A 298 -18.97 9.03 -1.92
C ALA A 298 -19.36 10.42 -2.49
N ARG A 299 -19.15 11.48 -1.72
CA ARG A 299 -19.49 12.86 -2.11
C ARG A 299 -18.69 13.32 -3.32
N VAL A 300 -17.37 13.17 -3.27
CA VAL A 300 -16.46 13.61 -4.33
C VAL A 300 -16.69 12.79 -5.61
N ALA A 301 -16.87 11.47 -5.50
CA ALA A 301 -17.16 10.62 -6.65
C ALA A 301 -18.48 11.05 -7.34
N ALA A 302 -19.56 11.23 -6.57
CA ALA A 302 -20.85 11.65 -7.12
C ALA A 302 -20.80 13.03 -7.79
N HIS A 303 -20.03 13.98 -7.25
CA HIS A 303 -19.81 15.29 -7.86
C HIS A 303 -19.08 15.19 -9.20
N LEU A 304 -17.99 14.43 -9.24
CA LEU A 304 -17.20 14.22 -10.45
C LEU A 304 -17.98 13.50 -11.54
N GLU A 305 -18.73 12.47 -11.20
CA GLU A 305 -19.61 11.75 -12.14
C GLU A 305 -20.70 12.65 -12.72
N LYS A 306 -21.30 13.51 -11.90
CA LYS A 306 -22.28 14.49 -12.34
C LYS A 306 -21.70 15.52 -13.30
N SER A 307 -20.41 15.87 -13.16
CA SER A 307 -19.68 16.74 -14.08
C SER A 307 -19.12 16.01 -15.32
N GLY A 308 -19.44 14.70 -15.48
CA GLY A 308 -19.05 13.90 -16.63
C GLY A 308 -17.67 13.25 -16.52
N THR A 309 -17.02 13.30 -15.34
CA THR A 309 -15.75 12.60 -15.10
C THR A 309 -16.02 11.15 -14.71
N SER A 310 -15.44 10.19 -15.43
CA SER A 310 -15.51 8.78 -15.07
C SER A 310 -14.63 8.49 -13.86
N VAL A 311 -15.21 7.87 -12.84
CA VAL A 311 -14.54 7.51 -11.58
C VAL A 311 -14.60 6.00 -11.40
N LEU A 312 -13.48 5.34 -11.08
CA LEU A 312 -13.50 3.93 -10.74
C LEU A 312 -14.09 3.69 -9.35
N PRO A 313 -14.83 2.59 -9.14
CA PRO A 313 -15.23 2.17 -7.80
C PRO A 313 -14.02 2.10 -6.88
N SER A 314 -14.12 2.67 -5.68
CA SER A 314 -13.02 2.66 -4.72
C SER A 314 -13.46 2.26 -3.32
N ALA A 315 -12.67 1.41 -2.68
CA ALA A 315 -12.77 1.07 -1.26
C ALA A 315 -11.60 1.64 -0.42
N GLY A 316 -10.71 2.44 -1.04
CA GLY A 316 -9.61 3.13 -0.35
C GLY A 316 -9.98 4.55 0.09
N ASN A 317 -8.99 5.30 0.60
CA ASN A 317 -9.09 6.73 0.90
C ASN A 317 -8.67 7.61 -0.30
N PHE A 318 -8.92 7.14 -1.50
CA PHE A 318 -8.59 7.83 -2.76
C PHE A 318 -9.57 7.42 -3.86
N LEU A 319 -9.60 8.19 -4.93
CA LEU A 319 -10.33 7.91 -6.16
C LEU A 319 -9.38 7.81 -7.34
N MET A 320 -9.71 6.96 -8.31
CA MET A 320 -9.05 6.90 -9.61
C MET A 320 -9.97 7.52 -10.66
N LEU A 321 -9.50 8.58 -11.29
CA LEU A 321 -10.25 9.40 -12.24
C LEU A 321 -9.73 9.18 -13.65
N HIS A 322 -10.63 8.99 -14.61
CA HIS A 322 -10.27 9.04 -16.03
C HIS A 322 -10.25 10.52 -16.48
N ALA A 323 -9.06 11.05 -16.63
CA ALA A 323 -8.82 12.44 -17.03
C ALA A 323 -8.71 12.63 -18.56
N GLY A 324 -8.76 11.52 -19.31
CA GLY A 324 -8.65 11.48 -20.77
C GLY A 324 -7.24 11.77 -21.28
N VAL A 325 -7.13 12.00 -22.60
CA VAL A 325 -5.86 12.28 -23.27
C VAL A 325 -5.12 13.53 -22.73
N ASN A 326 -5.85 14.41 -22.05
CA ASN A 326 -5.33 15.62 -21.44
C ASN A 326 -4.89 15.44 -19.97
N ALA A 327 -4.80 14.20 -19.45
CA ALA A 327 -4.46 13.93 -18.04
C ALA A 327 -3.19 14.67 -17.58
N ARG A 328 -2.16 14.74 -18.42
CA ARG A 328 -0.93 15.50 -18.12
C ARG A 328 -1.20 17.00 -17.99
N ALA A 329 -1.95 17.59 -18.90
CA ALA A 329 -2.28 19.01 -18.87
C ALA A 329 -3.17 19.35 -17.64
N ARG A 330 -4.12 18.48 -17.29
CA ARG A 330 -4.93 18.63 -16.07
C ARG A 330 -4.08 18.55 -14.82
N PHE A 331 -3.15 17.61 -14.75
CA PHE A 331 -2.20 17.50 -13.64
C PHE A 331 -1.38 18.80 -13.49
N ASP A 332 -0.82 19.32 -14.59
CA ASP A 332 -0.03 20.56 -14.58
C ASP A 332 -0.89 21.79 -14.20
N ALA A 333 -2.18 21.81 -14.55
CA ALA A 333 -3.13 22.86 -14.11
C ALA A 333 -3.40 22.78 -12.60
N LEU A 334 -3.63 21.58 -12.05
CA LEU A 334 -3.79 21.37 -10.61
C LEU A 334 -2.53 21.80 -9.83
N LEU A 335 -1.34 21.50 -10.34
CA LEU A 335 -0.09 21.96 -9.71
C LEU A 335 -0.02 23.50 -9.64
N ARG A 336 -0.40 24.20 -10.71
CA ARG A 336 -0.46 25.68 -10.72
C ARG A 336 -1.49 26.26 -9.74
N SER A 337 -2.54 25.48 -9.42
CA SER A 337 -3.54 25.81 -8.39
C SER A 337 -3.12 25.39 -6.99
N GLY A 338 -1.87 24.91 -6.80
CA GLY A 338 -1.36 24.44 -5.51
C GLY A 338 -1.94 23.08 -5.06
N ILE A 339 -2.37 22.24 -6.02
CA ILE A 339 -2.96 20.93 -5.71
C ILE A 339 -2.11 19.82 -6.31
N ILE A 340 -1.54 18.97 -5.46
CA ILE A 340 -0.70 17.85 -5.87
C ILE A 340 -1.55 16.57 -5.87
N VAL A 341 -1.82 15.99 -7.05
CA VAL A 341 -2.43 14.67 -7.21
C VAL A 341 -1.42 13.67 -7.77
N ARG A 342 -1.81 12.42 -7.99
CA ARG A 342 -0.92 11.35 -8.44
C ARG A 342 -1.19 10.94 -9.89
N PRO A 343 -0.33 11.28 -10.88
CA PRO A 343 -0.34 10.63 -12.18
C PRO A 343 0.02 9.14 -12.03
N VAL A 344 -0.64 8.29 -12.81
CA VAL A 344 -0.47 6.83 -12.74
C VAL A 344 -0.04 6.22 -14.08
N ALA A 345 0.59 7.03 -14.93
CA ALA A 345 1.15 6.59 -16.21
C ALA A 345 2.17 5.45 -16.05
N ASN A 346 2.94 5.45 -14.96
CA ASN A 346 3.88 4.39 -14.61
C ASN A 346 3.21 3.02 -14.32
N TYR A 347 1.89 2.99 -14.15
CA TYR A 347 1.10 1.77 -14.06
C TYR A 347 0.50 1.34 -15.42
N GLY A 348 0.85 2.01 -16.52
CA GLY A 348 0.22 1.80 -17.83
C GLY A 348 -1.13 2.49 -17.97
N LEU A 349 -1.43 3.49 -17.14
CA LEU A 349 -2.68 4.25 -17.10
C LEU A 349 -2.43 5.75 -17.35
N PRO A 350 -1.94 6.14 -18.56
CA PRO A 350 -1.54 7.53 -18.84
C PRO A 350 -2.69 8.53 -18.83
N GLU A 351 -3.93 8.06 -19.02
CA GLU A 351 -5.13 8.89 -19.05
C GLU A 351 -5.81 9.02 -17.68
N HIS A 352 -5.17 8.51 -16.60
CA HIS A 352 -5.76 8.49 -15.28
C HIS A 352 -4.95 9.31 -14.28
N LEU A 353 -5.67 9.88 -13.29
CA LEU A 353 -5.09 10.52 -12.12
C LEU A 353 -5.71 9.88 -10.85
N ARG A 354 -4.86 9.57 -9.88
CA ARG A 354 -5.32 9.13 -8.55
C ARG A 354 -5.32 10.31 -7.60
N VAL A 355 -6.44 10.54 -6.94
CA VAL A 355 -6.66 11.64 -6.01
C VAL A 355 -6.94 11.10 -4.61
N THR A 356 -6.10 11.45 -3.64
CA THR A 356 -6.32 11.16 -2.23
C THR A 356 -7.45 12.02 -1.69
N LEU A 357 -8.29 11.47 -0.83
CA LEU A 357 -9.33 12.23 -0.15
C LEU A 357 -8.72 13.01 1.02
N GLY A 358 -8.84 14.33 0.95
CA GLY A 358 -8.43 15.26 1.98
C GLY A 358 -9.54 15.54 3.01
N THR A 359 -9.40 16.67 3.73
CA THR A 359 -10.53 17.23 4.49
C THR A 359 -11.63 17.70 3.55
N PRO A 360 -12.88 17.92 4.02
CA PRO A 360 -13.95 18.47 3.17
C PRO A 360 -13.52 19.74 2.42
N GLU A 361 -12.82 20.65 3.07
CA GLU A 361 -12.34 21.92 2.49
C GLU A 361 -11.27 21.68 1.41
N GLN A 362 -10.36 20.72 1.64
CA GLN A 362 -9.35 20.34 0.65
C GLN A 362 -9.99 19.70 -0.58
N ASN A 363 -11.01 18.87 -0.37
CA ASN A 363 -11.75 18.24 -1.46
C ASN A 363 -12.57 19.25 -2.25
N ASP A 364 -13.19 20.25 -1.59
CA ASP A 364 -13.92 21.33 -2.26
C ASP A 364 -12.99 22.16 -3.14
N ARG A 365 -11.79 22.51 -2.63
CA ARG A 365 -10.77 23.18 -3.43
C ARG A 365 -10.31 22.35 -4.63
N PHE A 366 -10.14 21.04 -4.46
CA PHE A 366 -9.83 20.14 -5.56
C PHE A 366 -10.96 20.14 -6.59
N LEU A 367 -12.22 20.00 -6.20
CA LEU A 367 -13.36 19.98 -7.11
C LEU A 367 -13.47 21.28 -7.91
N GLN A 368 -13.31 22.45 -7.28
CA GLN A 368 -13.27 23.74 -7.95
C GLN A 368 -12.17 23.84 -9.00
N ALA A 369 -10.98 23.31 -8.71
CA ALA A 369 -9.85 23.34 -9.65
C ALA A 369 -9.92 22.24 -10.73
N TRP A 370 -10.76 21.21 -10.53
CA TRP A 370 -10.99 20.13 -11.50
C TRP A 370 -11.98 20.52 -12.58
N GLU A 371 -12.95 21.36 -12.26
CA GLU A 371 -13.91 21.89 -13.22
C GLU A 371 -13.19 22.78 -14.26
N PRO A 372 -13.60 22.74 -15.54
CA PRO A 372 -12.95 23.49 -16.62
C PRO A 372 -13.12 25.00 -16.50
#